data_3c9560677778ae61ba8af30df88ce90a
#
_entry.id   3c9560677778ae61ba8af30df88ce90a
#
_cell.length_a   1.000
_cell.length_b   1.000
_cell.length_c   1.000
_cell.angle_alpha   90.00
_cell.angle_beta   90.00
_cell.angle_gamma   90.00
#
_symmetry.space_group_name_H-M   'P 1'
#
loop_
_entity.id
_entity.type
_entity.pdbx_description
1 polymer ?
#
loop_
_entity_poly.entity_id
_entity_poly.type
_entity_poly.pdbx_seq_one_letter_code
_entity_poly.pdbx_strand_id
1 'polypeptide(L)'
;FVVGPYNPAFGGSPLVNVQGEVIGITSLRLGERPFVNLAIPIEHFTASKDELLSKGRVLSRRPRPWLGLYTLPTETGVVIAGMSPVGPARQAGFQRGDVIVRINGEGVDGQEEFYRKLWQNQVGQEITVVVLRESRFHVIKVRPLDRYDLLRPPGK
;
A
#
# COMPACT_ATOMS: atom_id res chain seq x y z
N PHE A 1 9.60 10.85 11.10
CA PHE A 1 10.11 12.23 11.28
C PHE A 1 9.68 13.11 10.11
N VAL A 2 9.44 14.39 10.40
CA VAL A 2 9.23 15.44 9.40
C VAL A 2 10.52 16.23 9.30
N VAL A 3 11.06 16.38 8.10
CA VAL A 3 12.36 17.03 7.85
C VAL A 3 12.15 18.18 6.86
N GLY A 4 12.48 19.38 7.28
CA GLY A 4 12.46 20.58 6.47
C GLY A 4 13.86 21.20 6.35
N PRO A 5 14.08 22.03 5.32
CA PRO A 5 13.23 22.28 4.16
C PRO A 5 13.18 21.08 3.19
N TYR A 6 12.17 21.08 2.33
CA TYR A 6 12.06 20.04 1.30
C TYR A 6 13.20 20.11 0.29
N ASN A 7 13.81 18.94 0.04
CA ASN A 7 14.76 18.76 -1.06
C ASN A 7 14.45 17.42 -1.77
N PRO A 8 14.16 17.45 -3.09
CA PRO A 8 13.83 16.25 -3.84
C PRO A 8 14.98 15.24 -3.92
N ALA A 9 16.23 15.68 -3.76
CA ALA A 9 17.42 14.83 -3.79
C ALA A 9 17.64 14.05 -2.47
N PHE A 10 16.86 14.30 -1.41
CA PHE A 10 17.05 13.63 -0.12
C PHE A 10 16.41 12.23 -0.04
N GLY A 11 15.64 11.81 -1.05
CA GLY A 11 15.05 10.48 -1.06
C GLY A 11 16.14 9.39 -0.95
N GLY A 12 16.04 8.53 0.08
CA GLY A 12 17.02 7.50 0.39
C GLY A 12 18.22 7.95 1.23
N SER A 13 18.35 9.27 1.52
CA SER A 13 19.45 9.77 2.35
C SER A 13 19.25 9.43 3.83
N PRO A 14 20.32 9.16 4.59
CA PRO A 14 20.22 8.97 6.03
C PRO A 14 19.90 10.31 6.72
N LEU A 15 19.01 10.24 7.72
CA LEU A 15 18.81 11.28 8.70
C LEU A 15 19.67 10.96 9.91
N VAL A 16 20.57 11.86 10.29
CA VAL A 16 21.50 11.66 11.42
C VAL A 16 21.20 12.64 12.54
N ASN A 17 21.44 12.21 13.77
CA ASN A 17 21.40 13.08 14.94
C ASN A 17 22.73 13.83 15.14
N VAL A 18 22.79 14.65 16.18
CA VAL A 18 24.00 15.46 16.50
C VAL A 18 25.19 14.61 16.97
N GLN A 19 24.97 13.35 17.32
CA GLN A 19 26.01 12.38 17.66
C GLN A 19 26.53 11.63 16.42
N GLY A 20 25.97 11.89 15.22
CA GLY A 20 26.32 11.19 13.96
C GLY A 20 25.65 9.83 13.77
N GLU A 21 24.67 9.48 14.62
CA GLU A 21 23.93 8.22 14.51
C GLU A 21 22.79 8.34 13.50
N VAL A 22 22.57 7.30 12.69
CA VAL A 22 21.45 7.24 11.75
C VAL A 22 20.16 6.98 12.52
N ILE A 23 19.23 7.93 12.50
CA ILE A 23 17.92 7.85 13.16
C ILE A 23 16.75 7.62 12.19
N GLY A 24 16.98 7.72 10.89
CA GLY A 24 15.96 7.49 9.89
C GLY A 24 16.49 7.54 8.46
N ILE A 25 15.63 7.19 7.51
CA ILE A 25 15.89 7.30 6.07
C ILE A 25 14.82 8.17 5.45
N THR A 26 15.23 9.25 4.79
CA THR A 26 14.30 10.14 4.06
C THR A 26 13.64 9.38 2.92
N SER A 27 12.32 9.53 2.81
CA SER A 27 11.51 8.77 1.86
C SER A 27 10.60 9.67 1.05
N LEU A 28 9.48 10.12 1.59
CA LEU A 28 8.41 10.75 0.85
C LEU A 28 8.39 12.27 1.01
N ARG A 29 7.79 12.93 0.01
CA ARG A 29 7.33 14.32 0.12
C ARG A 29 5.95 14.36 0.78
N LEU A 30 5.74 15.25 1.73
CA LEU A 30 4.46 15.48 2.38
C LEU A 30 4.02 16.94 2.20
N GLY A 31 2.72 17.10 2.11
CA GLY A 31 2.03 18.40 2.15
C GLY A 31 1.95 19.12 0.81
N GLU A 32 1.28 20.27 0.86
CA GLU A 32 1.30 21.32 -0.16
C GLU A 32 2.42 22.30 0.15
N ARG A 33 2.68 23.25 -0.75
CA ARG A 33 3.79 24.21 -0.52
C ARG A 33 3.60 25.00 0.79
N PRO A 34 4.64 25.12 1.64
CA PRO A 34 5.99 24.56 1.49
C PRO A 34 6.01 23.05 1.79
N PHE A 35 6.64 22.27 0.90
CA PHE A 35 6.78 20.83 1.11
C PHE A 35 7.79 20.49 2.21
N VAL A 36 7.63 19.31 2.82
CA VAL A 36 8.60 18.71 3.73
C VAL A 36 8.94 17.29 3.31
N ASN A 37 10.10 16.79 3.73
CA ASN A 37 10.42 15.37 3.58
C ASN A 37 9.92 14.59 4.80
N LEU A 38 9.43 13.37 4.56
CA LEU A 38 9.21 12.37 5.60
C LEU A 38 10.43 11.45 5.67
N ALA A 39 10.93 11.21 6.88
CA ALA A 39 11.91 10.17 7.14
C ALA A 39 11.28 9.01 7.92
N ILE A 40 11.55 7.79 7.46
CA ILE A 40 11.14 6.55 8.12
C ILE A 40 12.13 6.30 9.25
N PRO A 41 11.67 6.10 10.51
CA PRO A 41 12.53 5.80 11.64
C PRO A 41 13.38 4.54 11.41
N ILE A 42 14.65 4.57 11.82
CA ILE A 42 15.60 3.48 11.61
C ILE A 42 15.23 2.22 12.39
N GLU A 43 14.45 2.36 13.45
CA GLU A 43 13.98 1.26 14.30
C GLU A 43 13.17 0.23 13.52
N HIS A 44 12.44 0.65 12.48
CA HIS A 44 11.73 -0.28 11.60
C HIS A 44 12.67 -1.21 10.84
N PHE A 45 13.87 -0.74 10.50
CA PHE A 45 14.90 -1.57 9.90
C PHE A 45 15.60 -2.43 10.95
N THR A 46 16.05 -1.84 12.06
CA THR A 46 16.81 -2.55 13.09
C THR A 46 16.03 -3.70 13.71
N ALA A 47 14.72 -3.52 13.90
CA ALA A 47 13.81 -4.57 14.39
C ALA A 47 13.71 -5.78 13.44
N SER A 48 14.01 -5.62 12.16
CA SER A 48 13.88 -6.66 11.14
C SER A 48 15.21 -7.02 10.47
N LYS A 49 16.32 -6.39 10.88
CA LYS A 49 17.63 -6.47 10.23
C LYS A 49 18.12 -7.91 10.06
N ASP A 50 18.11 -8.68 11.14
CA ASP A 50 18.67 -10.03 11.14
C ASP A 50 17.87 -10.96 10.23
N GLU A 51 16.56 -10.80 10.23
CA GLU A 51 15.66 -11.56 9.35
C GLU A 51 15.86 -11.17 7.88
N LEU A 52 16.00 -9.87 7.60
CA LEU A 52 16.31 -9.35 6.26
C LEU A 52 17.67 -9.88 5.74
N LEU A 53 18.71 -9.84 6.58
CA LEU A 53 20.05 -10.29 6.19
C LEU A 53 20.13 -11.81 6.00
N SER A 54 19.43 -12.59 6.84
CA SER A 54 19.49 -14.06 6.78
C SER A 54 18.50 -14.67 5.79
N LYS A 55 17.34 -14.04 5.57
CA LYS A 55 16.23 -14.58 4.77
C LYS A 55 15.89 -13.75 3.52
N GLY A 56 16.48 -12.56 3.38
CA GLY A 56 16.14 -11.61 2.31
C GLY A 56 14.75 -10.97 2.43
N ARG A 57 14.04 -11.26 3.53
CA ARG A 57 12.68 -10.76 3.77
C ARG A 57 12.30 -10.86 5.24
N VAL A 58 11.27 -10.10 5.65
CA VAL A 58 10.70 -10.17 7.00
C VAL A 58 9.58 -11.22 6.99
N LEU A 59 9.83 -12.39 7.58
CA LEU A 59 8.89 -13.50 7.69
C LEU A 59 7.91 -13.34 8.86
N SER A 60 8.39 -12.73 9.96
CA SER A 60 7.61 -12.43 11.15
C SER A 60 6.47 -11.42 10.89
N ARG A 61 6.52 -10.74 9.76
CA ARG A 61 5.53 -9.75 9.39
C ARG A 61 4.22 -10.40 8.96
N ARG A 62 3.11 -9.86 9.47
CA ARG A 62 1.77 -10.26 9.02
C ARG A 62 1.62 -10.03 7.51
N PRO A 63 1.23 -11.05 6.71
CA PRO A 63 0.93 -10.87 5.29
C PRO A 63 -0.13 -9.77 5.10
N ARG A 64 0.04 -8.93 4.09
CA ARG A 64 -0.93 -7.89 3.77
C ARG A 64 -1.71 -8.24 2.52
N PRO A 65 -3.03 -8.42 2.61
CA PRO A 65 -3.90 -8.62 1.47
C PRO A 65 -3.70 -7.51 0.44
N TRP A 66 -3.46 -7.90 -0.81
CA TRP A 66 -3.23 -6.99 -1.92
C TRP A 66 -4.02 -7.42 -3.15
N LEU A 67 -4.69 -6.47 -3.78
CA LEU A 67 -5.50 -6.70 -4.98
C LEU A 67 -4.80 -6.27 -6.26
N GLY A 68 -3.78 -5.43 -6.17
CA GLY A 68 -3.12 -4.84 -7.34
C GLY A 68 -3.88 -3.65 -7.91
N LEU A 69 -4.69 -2.98 -7.09
CA LEU A 69 -5.38 -1.75 -7.46
C LEU A 69 -4.52 -0.53 -7.17
N TYR A 70 -4.53 0.44 -8.08
CA TYR A 70 -4.08 1.82 -7.86
C TYR A 70 -5.33 2.67 -7.71
N THR A 71 -5.53 3.22 -6.53
CA THR A 71 -6.74 3.96 -6.17
C THR A 71 -6.47 5.43 -5.92
N LEU A 72 -7.44 6.26 -6.21
CA LEU A 72 -7.43 7.70 -5.89
C LEU A 72 -8.68 8.02 -5.06
N PRO A 73 -8.56 8.88 -4.03
CA PRO A 73 -9.71 9.42 -3.33
C PRO A 73 -10.45 10.39 -4.24
N THR A 74 -11.78 10.38 -4.15
CA THR A 74 -12.67 11.36 -4.80
C THR A 74 -13.72 11.80 -3.80
N GLU A 75 -14.49 12.82 -4.11
CA GLU A 75 -15.60 13.27 -3.27
C GLU A 75 -16.68 12.19 -3.07
N THR A 76 -16.81 11.26 -4.00
CA THR A 76 -17.85 10.21 -4.00
C THR A 76 -17.33 8.84 -3.57
N GLY A 77 -16.05 8.73 -3.11
CA GLY A 77 -15.47 7.48 -2.67
C GLY A 77 -14.08 7.21 -3.26
N VAL A 78 -13.79 5.96 -3.57
CA VAL A 78 -12.48 5.47 -4.00
C VAL A 78 -12.53 5.00 -5.44
N VAL A 79 -11.89 5.72 -6.35
CA VAL A 79 -11.84 5.38 -7.78
C VAL A 79 -10.62 4.53 -8.10
N ILE A 80 -10.79 3.51 -8.93
CA ILE A 80 -9.70 2.71 -9.49
C ILE A 80 -9.06 3.49 -10.66
N ALA A 81 -7.87 4.03 -10.40
CA ALA A 81 -7.09 4.76 -11.41
C ALA A 81 -6.30 3.82 -12.34
N GLY A 82 -6.03 2.60 -11.87
CA GLY A 82 -5.31 1.60 -12.65
C GLY A 82 -5.14 0.30 -11.87
N MET A 83 -4.50 -0.67 -12.51
CA MET A 83 -4.27 -1.99 -11.92
C MET A 83 -2.90 -2.54 -12.31
N SER A 84 -2.30 -3.30 -11.40
CA SER A 84 -1.12 -4.09 -11.69
C SER A 84 -1.44 -5.19 -12.72
N PRO A 85 -0.59 -5.41 -13.73
CA PRO A 85 -0.80 -6.47 -14.73
C PRO A 85 -0.76 -7.87 -14.11
N VAL A 86 -0.09 -8.03 -12.97
CA VAL A 86 0.07 -9.30 -12.25
C VAL A 86 -0.83 -9.39 -11.01
N GLY A 87 -1.67 -8.38 -10.76
CA GLY A 87 -2.58 -8.36 -9.61
C GLY A 87 -3.86 -9.15 -9.84
N PRO A 88 -4.46 -9.70 -8.76
CA PRO A 88 -5.69 -10.49 -8.86
C PRO A 88 -6.90 -9.66 -9.33
N ALA A 89 -6.90 -8.35 -9.11
CA ALA A 89 -8.02 -7.50 -9.51
C ALA A 89 -8.28 -7.52 -11.02
N ARG A 90 -7.22 -7.57 -11.85
CA ARG A 90 -7.37 -7.63 -13.30
C ARG A 90 -8.09 -8.90 -13.75
N GLN A 91 -7.74 -10.03 -13.18
CA GLN A 91 -8.37 -11.33 -13.48
C GLN A 91 -9.79 -11.42 -12.94
N ALA A 92 -10.08 -10.73 -11.82
CA ALA A 92 -11.40 -10.68 -11.22
C ALA A 92 -12.40 -9.78 -11.97
N GLY A 93 -11.96 -8.99 -12.95
CA GLY A 93 -12.84 -8.16 -13.78
C GLY A 93 -13.05 -6.73 -13.28
N PHE A 94 -12.19 -6.22 -12.38
CA PHE A 94 -12.15 -4.79 -12.10
C PHE A 94 -11.74 -3.99 -13.34
N GLN A 95 -12.19 -2.77 -13.42
CA GLN A 95 -11.88 -1.84 -14.51
C GLN A 95 -11.43 -0.48 -13.98
N ARG A 96 -10.65 0.20 -14.79
CA ARG A 96 -10.31 1.60 -14.52
C ARG A 96 -11.58 2.44 -14.58
N GLY A 97 -11.76 3.33 -13.60
CA GLY A 97 -12.95 4.15 -13.45
C GLY A 97 -14.02 3.55 -12.53
N ASP A 98 -13.90 2.27 -12.12
CA ASP A 98 -14.78 1.72 -11.09
C ASP A 98 -14.66 2.53 -9.80
N VAL A 99 -15.79 2.85 -9.18
CA VAL A 99 -15.85 3.44 -7.84
C VAL A 99 -16.13 2.33 -6.83
N ILE A 100 -15.19 2.09 -5.91
CA ILE A 100 -15.37 1.10 -4.84
C ILE A 100 -16.35 1.67 -3.81
N VAL A 101 -17.45 0.94 -3.56
CA VAL A 101 -18.50 1.37 -2.64
C VAL A 101 -18.66 0.45 -1.43
N ARG A 102 -18.30 -0.83 -1.55
CA ARG A 102 -18.37 -1.78 -0.42
C ARG A 102 -17.29 -2.86 -0.52
N ILE A 103 -16.89 -3.36 0.63
CA ILE A 103 -16.07 -4.56 0.79
C ILE A 103 -16.71 -5.47 1.84
N ASN A 104 -16.99 -6.73 1.50
CA ASN A 104 -17.69 -7.71 2.34
C ASN A 104 -18.99 -7.18 2.96
N GLY A 105 -19.76 -6.40 2.20
CA GLY A 105 -21.01 -5.81 2.64
C GLY A 105 -20.89 -4.49 3.38
N GLU A 106 -19.71 -4.10 3.84
CA GLU A 106 -19.46 -2.84 4.54
C GLU A 106 -19.14 -1.70 3.56
N GLY A 107 -19.74 -0.51 3.79
CA GLY A 107 -19.48 0.68 2.99
C GLY A 107 -18.02 1.12 3.02
N VAL A 108 -17.58 1.83 1.99
CA VAL A 108 -16.24 2.41 1.86
C VAL A 108 -16.39 3.88 1.52
N ASP A 109 -16.07 4.75 2.47
CA ASP A 109 -16.24 6.20 2.32
C ASP A 109 -14.94 6.89 1.83
N GLY A 110 -13.79 6.19 1.88
CA GLY A 110 -12.52 6.77 1.49
C GLY A 110 -11.40 5.75 1.36
N GLN A 111 -10.27 6.22 0.82
CA GLN A 111 -9.13 5.36 0.50
C GLN A 111 -8.52 4.69 1.74
N GLU A 112 -8.40 5.42 2.85
CA GLU A 112 -7.89 4.86 4.10
C GLU A 112 -8.79 3.73 4.61
N GLU A 113 -10.10 3.95 4.60
CA GLU A 113 -11.08 2.96 5.02
C GLU A 113 -11.07 1.72 4.13
N PHE A 114 -10.97 1.91 2.81
CA PHE A 114 -10.81 0.80 1.87
C PHE A 114 -9.62 -0.09 2.24
N TYR A 115 -8.45 0.49 2.44
CA TYR A 115 -7.26 -0.29 2.80
C TYR A 115 -7.37 -0.90 4.19
N ARG A 116 -7.95 -0.20 5.16
CA ARG A 116 -8.18 -0.72 6.50
C ARG A 116 -9.06 -1.98 6.47
N LYS A 117 -10.18 -1.93 5.75
CA LYS A 117 -11.09 -3.07 5.56
C LYS A 117 -10.46 -4.20 4.75
N LEU A 118 -9.71 -3.87 3.70
CA LEU A 118 -8.97 -4.87 2.92
C LEU A 118 -7.97 -5.64 3.80
N TRP A 119 -7.23 -4.94 4.66
CA TRP A 119 -6.20 -5.55 5.51
C TRP A 119 -6.74 -6.33 6.71
N GLN A 120 -8.02 -6.25 7.01
CA GLN A 120 -8.68 -7.11 8.01
C GLN A 120 -8.90 -8.53 7.49
N ASN A 121 -8.86 -8.74 6.18
CA ASN A 121 -9.03 -10.06 5.58
C ASN A 121 -7.73 -10.87 5.57
N GLN A 122 -7.86 -12.15 5.28
CA GLN A 122 -6.70 -13.03 5.10
C GLN A 122 -6.29 -13.10 3.64
N VAL A 123 -4.98 -13.27 3.39
CA VAL A 123 -4.45 -13.59 2.07
C VAL A 123 -5.05 -14.91 1.58
N GLY A 124 -5.50 -14.98 0.32
CA GLY A 124 -6.13 -16.15 -0.27
C GLY A 124 -7.61 -16.35 0.07
N GLN A 125 -8.14 -15.64 1.07
CA GLN A 125 -9.57 -15.67 1.39
C GLN A 125 -10.35 -14.88 0.31
N GLU A 126 -11.43 -15.47 -0.21
CA GLU A 126 -12.30 -14.76 -1.14
C GLU A 126 -13.03 -13.61 -0.42
N ILE A 127 -12.94 -12.43 -0.99
CA ILE A 127 -13.65 -11.24 -0.55
C ILE A 127 -14.59 -10.75 -1.65
N THR A 128 -15.66 -10.09 -1.25
CA THR A 128 -16.62 -9.49 -2.16
C THR A 128 -16.44 -7.98 -2.17
N VAL A 129 -16.21 -7.40 -3.34
CA VAL A 129 -16.12 -5.96 -3.53
C VAL A 129 -17.25 -5.51 -4.44
N VAL A 130 -18.01 -4.51 -4.00
CA VAL A 130 -19.03 -3.88 -4.84
C VAL A 130 -18.47 -2.59 -5.40
N VAL A 131 -18.55 -2.47 -6.72
CA VAL A 131 -18.13 -1.26 -7.44
C VAL A 131 -19.31 -0.65 -8.18
N LEU A 132 -19.30 0.66 -8.33
CA LEU A 132 -20.17 1.40 -9.22
C LEU A 132 -19.43 1.65 -10.54
N ARG A 133 -20.01 1.15 -11.64
CA ARG A 133 -19.53 1.29 -13.01
C ARG A 133 -20.69 1.69 -13.89
N GLU A 134 -20.56 2.80 -14.65
CA GLU A 134 -21.61 3.27 -15.57
C GLU A 134 -23.01 3.31 -14.90
N SER A 135 -23.05 3.86 -13.68
CA SER A 135 -24.29 3.97 -12.85
C SER A 135 -24.94 2.65 -12.45
N ARG A 136 -24.20 1.52 -12.55
CA ARG A 136 -24.66 0.20 -12.13
C ARG A 136 -23.72 -0.41 -11.10
N PHE A 137 -24.29 -1.12 -10.14
CA PHE A 137 -23.50 -1.86 -9.16
C PHE A 137 -23.05 -3.21 -9.75
N HIS A 138 -21.76 -3.49 -9.61
CA HIS A 138 -21.16 -4.77 -9.96
C HIS A 138 -20.59 -5.40 -8.70
N VAL A 139 -20.89 -6.67 -8.50
CA VAL A 139 -20.36 -7.48 -7.40
C VAL A 139 -19.21 -8.31 -7.92
N ILE A 140 -18.01 -8.06 -7.41
CA ILE A 140 -16.78 -8.72 -7.87
C ILE A 140 -16.22 -9.54 -6.69
N LYS A 141 -16.00 -10.84 -6.95
CA LYS A 141 -15.32 -11.74 -6.02
C LYS A 141 -13.85 -11.81 -6.40
N VAL A 142 -12.98 -11.66 -5.40
CA VAL A 142 -11.54 -11.65 -5.62
C VAL A 142 -10.80 -12.24 -4.43
N ARG A 143 -9.68 -12.92 -4.68
CA ARG A 143 -8.80 -13.46 -3.65
C ARG A 143 -7.53 -12.62 -3.58
N PRO A 144 -7.32 -11.86 -2.49
CA PRO A 144 -6.11 -11.09 -2.32
C PRO A 144 -4.87 -11.99 -2.25
N LEU A 145 -3.76 -11.52 -2.82
CA LEU A 145 -2.44 -12.13 -2.68
C LEU A 145 -1.63 -11.41 -1.61
N ASP A 146 -0.56 -12.02 -1.11
CA ASP A 146 0.47 -11.26 -0.42
C ASP A 146 1.33 -10.54 -1.45
N ARG A 147 1.39 -9.20 -1.34
CA ARG A 147 2.21 -8.38 -2.23
C ARG A 147 3.67 -8.84 -2.32
N TYR A 148 4.19 -9.39 -1.24
CA TYR A 148 5.60 -9.82 -1.19
C TYR A 148 5.87 -11.14 -1.90
N ASP A 149 4.83 -11.95 -2.14
CA ASP A 149 4.99 -13.16 -2.96
C ASP A 149 5.32 -12.84 -4.42
N LEU A 150 4.92 -11.65 -4.89
CA LEU A 150 5.25 -11.15 -6.22
C LEU A 150 6.70 -10.66 -6.36
N LEU A 151 7.36 -10.37 -5.23
CA LEU A 151 8.75 -9.91 -5.20
C LEU A 151 9.73 -11.07 -5.05
N ARG A 152 9.26 -12.32 -5.00
CA ARG A 152 10.12 -13.49 -4.98
C ARG A 152 10.78 -13.63 -6.35
N PRO A 153 12.13 -13.71 -6.42
CA PRO A 153 12.77 -14.11 -7.66
C PRO A 153 12.24 -15.50 -8.04
N PRO A 154 11.92 -15.75 -9.31
CA PRO A 154 11.52 -17.07 -9.76
C PRO A 154 12.68 -18.06 -9.49
N GLY A 155 12.46 -19.03 -8.64
CA GLY A 155 13.31 -20.20 -8.45
C GLY A 155 14.59 -19.97 -7.65
N LYS A 156 14.50 -19.96 -6.35
CA LYS A 156 15.47 -20.55 -5.42
C LYS A 156 14.73 -21.31 -4.35
#